data_a0e1480e1f3f9760e40deed60125946d
#
_entry.id   a0e1480e1f3f9760e40deed60125946d
#
_cell.length_a   1.000
_cell.length_b   1.000
_cell.length_c   1.000
_cell.angle_alpha   90.00
_cell.angle_beta   90.00
_cell.angle_gamma   90.00
#
_symmetry.space_group_name_H-M   'P 1'
#
loop_
_entity.id
_entity.type
_entity.pdbx_description
1 polymer ?
#
loop_
_entity_poly.entity_id
_entity_poly.type
_entity_poly.pdbx_seq_one_letter_code
_entity_poly.pdbx_strand_id
1 'polypeptide(L)' 'TGATEKFIRRFARVEELANEQQVDMLSASIEELDALWAQAKQDLQRRQG' A
#
# COMPACT_ATOMS: atom_id res chain seq x y z
N THR A 1 17.56 -6.91 -3.56
CA THR A 1 17.56 -6.75 -2.12
C THR A 1 17.57 -5.27 -1.74
N GLY A 2 17.07 -4.97 -0.59
CA GLY A 2 17.14 -3.61 -0.06
C GLY A 2 15.93 -2.77 -0.37
N ALA A 3 16.18 -1.51 -0.77
CA ALA A 3 15.12 -0.52 -0.91
C ALA A 3 14.08 -0.90 -1.96
N THR A 4 14.51 -1.51 -3.05
CA THR A 4 13.61 -1.89 -4.13
C THR A 4 12.60 -2.93 -3.67
N GLU A 5 13.05 -3.93 -2.92
CA GLU A 5 12.15 -4.96 -2.42
C GLU A 5 11.11 -4.38 -1.47
N LYS A 6 11.52 -3.46 -0.61
CA LYS A 6 10.59 -2.84 0.31
C LYS A 6 9.51 -2.06 -0.42
N PHE A 7 9.91 -1.36 -1.49
CA PHE A 7 8.96 -0.61 -2.28
C PHE A 7 7.95 -1.56 -2.95
N ILE A 8 8.44 -2.64 -3.53
CA ILE A 8 7.57 -3.60 -4.21
C ILE A 8 6.57 -4.22 -3.24
N ARG A 9 7.03 -4.59 -2.05
CA ARG A 9 6.14 -5.16 -1.04
C ARG A 9 5.06 -4.18 -0.62
N ARG A 10 5.45 -2.93 -0.42
CA ARG A 10 4.48 -1.90 -0.03
C ARG A 10 3.48 -1.67 -1.14
N PHE A 11 3.96 -1.59 -2.37
CA PHE A 11 3.07 -1.39 -3.51
C PHE A 11 2.07 -2.54 -3.63
N ALA A 12 2.55 -3.77 -3.50
CA ALA A 12 1.67 -4.93 -3.56
C ALA A 12 0.59 -4.87 -2.47
N ARG A 13 0.97 -4.43 -1.27
CA ARG A 13 -0.01 -4.30 -0.20
C ARG A 13 -1.00 -3.19 -0.49
N VAL A 14 -0.55 -2.09 -1.08
CA VAL A 14 -1.44 -1.01 -1.48
C VAL A 14 -2.48 -1.53 -2.49
N GLU A 15 -2.03 -2.32 -3.44
CA GLU A 15 -2.96 -2.91 -4.42
C GLU A 15 -3.99 -3.80 -3.75
N GLU A 16 -3.55 -4.63 -2.81
CA GLU A 16 -4.47 -5.49 -2.08
C GLU A 16 -5.51 -4.68 -1.31
N LEU A 17 -5.06 -3.64 -0.61
CA LEU A 17 -5.96 -2.78 0.14
C LEU A 17 -6.96 -2.08 -0.78
N ALA A 18 -6.48 -1.58 -1.91
CA ALA A 18 -7.34 -0.92 -2.88
C ALA A 18 -8.41 -1.89 -3.37
N ASN A 19 -8.02 -3.13 -3.65
CA ASN A 19 -8.95 -4.12 -4.13
C ASN A 19 -10.01 -4.46 -3.06
N GLU A 20 -9.57 -4.62 -1.81
CA GLU A 20 -10.49 -4.91 -0.72
C GLU A 20 -11.48 -3.79 -0.50
N GLN A 21 -11.03 -2.55 -0.64
CA GLN A 21 -11.87 -1.38 -0.42
C GLN A 21 -12.58 -0.93 -1.70
N GLN A 22 -12.38 -1.67 -2.78
CA GLN A 22 -12.97 -1.38 -4.08
C GLN A 22 -12.56 0.02 -4.56
N VAL A 23 -11.31 0.36 -4.35
CA VAL A 23 -10.74 1.62 -4.82
C VAL A 23 -9.96 1.36 -6.10
N ASP A 24 -10.26 2.13 -7.14
CA ASP A 24 -9.54 2.04 -8.40
C ASP A 24 -8.32 2.95 -8.32
N MET A 25 -7.14 2.36 -8.26
CA MET A 25 -5.91 3.13 -8.12
C MET A 25 -5.68 4.07 -9.28
N LEU A 26 -6.20 3.75 -10.46
CA LEU A 26 -6.06 4.60 -11.62
C LEU A 26 -6.96 5.82 -11.55
N SER A 27 -8.09 5.69 -10.86
CA SER A 27 -9.05 6.78 -10.70
C SER A 27 -8.97 7.44 -9.33
N ALA A 28 -8.25 6.84 -8.40
CA ALA A 28 -8.18 7.35 -7.05
C ALA A 28 -7.45 8.69 -6.98
N SER A 29 -7.89 9.55 -6.07
CA SER A 29 -7.22 10.82 -5.85
C SER A 29 -5.90 10.59 -5.11
N ILE A 30 -5.07 11.63 -5.13
CA ILE A 30 -3.78 11.55 -4.43
C ILE A 30 -4.01 11.30 -2.94
N GLU A 31 -5.05 11.90 -2.37
CA GLU A 31 -5.38 11.71 -0.96
C GLU A 31 -5.74 10.27 -0.66
N GLU A 32 -6.52 9.65 -1.54
CA GLU A 32 -6.88 8.24 -1.36
C GLU A 32 -5.67 7.33 -1.46
N LEU A 33 -4.82 7.58 -2.45
CA LEU A 33 -3.59 6.78 -2.60
C LEU A 33 -2.68 6.95 -1.39
N ASP A 34 -2.55 8.17 -0.90
CA ASP A 34 -1.72 8.44 0.27
C ASP A 34 -2.24 7.66 1.49
N ALA A 35 -3.55 7.63 1.67
CA ALA A 35 -4.15 6.87 2.76
C ALA A 35 -3.85 5.38 2.64
N LEU A 36 -3.93 4.84 1.42
CA LEU A 36 -3.63 3.43 1.20
C LEU A 36 -2.16 3.13 1.50
N TRP A 37 -1.27 4.01 1.10
CA TRP A 37 0.15 3.84 1.39
C TRP A 37 0.42 3.88 2.89
N ALA A 38 -0.25 4.77 3.61
CA ALA A 38 -0.11 4.84 5.05
C ALA A 38 -0.59 3.56 5.72
N GLN A 39 -1.71 3.03 5.26
CA GLN A 39 -2.22 1.76 5.79
C GLN A 39 -1.26 0.61 5.50
N ALA A 40 -0.73 0.58 4.29
CA ALA A 40 0.23 -0.47 3.91
C ALA A 40 1.47 -0.42 4.79
N LYS A 41 1.96 0.77 5.05
CA LYS A 41 3.14 0.96 5.89
C LYS A 41 2.90 0.42 7.30
N GLN A 42 1.77 0.78 7.89
CA GLN A 42 1.45 0.32 9.24
C GLN A 42 1.28 -1.19 9.28
N ASP A 43 0.63 -1.74 8.27
CA ASP A 43 0.38 -3.17 8.22
C ASP A 43 1.69 -3.96 8.12
N LEU A 44 2.60 -3.50 7.28
CA LEU A 44 3.89 -4.16 7.11
C LEU A 44 4.75 -4.04 8.38
N GLN A 45 4.66 -2.91 9.07
CA GLN A 45 5.38 -2.74 10.32
C GLN A 45 4.89 -3.70 11.39
N ARG A 46 3.59 -3.92 11.44
CA ARG A 46 3.02 -4.87 12.39
C ARG A 46 3.53 -6.28 12.14
N ARG A 47 3.64 -6.66 10.88
CA ARG A 47 4.06 -8.01 10.54
C ARG A 47 5.51 -8.27 10.86
N GLN A 48 6.32 -7.24 10.84
CA GLN A 48 7.72 -7.37 11.16
C GLN A 48 8.00 -7.39 12.66
N GLY A 49 7.03 -6.97 13.44
CA GLY A 49 7.15 -6.93 14.90
C GLY A 49 7.15 -8.28 15.54
#